data_4092b1bb11e76c70e608b416c40fd8a1
#
_entry.id   4092b1bb11e76c70e608b416c40fd8a1
#
_cell.length_a   1.000
_cell.length_b   1.000
_cell.length_c   1.000
_cell.angle_alpha   90.00
_cell.angle_beta   90.00
_cell.angle_gamma   90.00
#
_symmetry.space_group_name_H-M   'P 1'
#
loop_
_entity.id
_entity.type
_entity.pdbx_description
1 polymer ?
#
loop_
_entity_poly.entity_id
_entity_poly.type
_entity_poly.pdbx_seq_one_letter_code
_entity_poly.pdbx_strand_id
1 'polypeptide(L)'
;MTTKSQIIATLSTLAITAMLAAPGPAAAARARNEMIVPDFTKGAKLPAGASHDWTLGATGARGWIYCDKMVTTDARQIAITKVEKGSPADGILAAGDVILGVGGQPFSYDPRTEFGKALTAAESEAGGGKLALTRWRAGKTEEVVVKLPVLGSYSPTAPYDCPKSKRILEQGCKALAEKVAKSSHREDPIVRSFNALALLAS
;
A
#
# COMPACT_ATOMS: atom_id res chain seq x y z
N MET A 1 20.61 46.63 82.32
CA MET A 1 19.33 45.90 82.63
C MET A 1 18.68 45.66 81.34
N THR A 2 18.71 44.46 80.86
CA THR A 2 18.42 44.05 79.51
C THR A 2 17.27 43.08 79.50
N THR A 3 16.19 43.43 78.86
CA THR A 3 15.03 42.59 78.66
C THR A 3 15.08 41.91 77.29
N LYS A 4 15.21 40.63 77.27
CA LYS A 4 15.17 39.82 76.04
C LYS A 4 13.72 39.62 75.59
N SER A 5 13.41 40.06 74.39
CA SER A 5 12.13 39.74 73.73
C SER A 5 12.36 38.52 72.81
N GLN A 6 11.67 37.43 73.06
CA GLN A 6 11.66 36.25 72.20
C GLN A 6 10.54 36.40 71.16
N ILE A 7 10.92 36.36 69.90
CA ILE A 7 10.00 36.30 68.79
C ILE A 7 9.85 34.82 68.40
N ILE A 8 8.65 34.27 68.65
CA ILE A 8 8.27 32.94 68.23
C ILE A 8 7.79 33.01 66.77
N ALA A 9 8.60 32.48 65.83
CA ALA A 9 8.22 32.32 64.47
C ALA A 9 7.45 31.00 64.27
N THR A 10 6.13 31.12 64.03
CA THR A 10 5.31 29.96 63.63
C THR A 10 5.48 29.72 62.13
N LEU A 11 6.16 28.59 61.78
CA LEU A 11 6.17 28.09 60.41
C LEU A 11 4.83 27.38 60.11
N SER A 12 4.04 28.00 59.28
CA SER A 12 2.86 27.36 58.67
C SER A 12 3.32 26.51 57.46
N THR A 13 3.40 25.20 57.60
CA THR A 13 3.62 24.27 56.52
C THR A 13 2.33 24.13 55.68
N LEU A 14 2.36 24.74 54.49
CA LEU A 14 1.29 24.58 53.49
C LEU A 14 1.53 23.25 52.72
N ALA A 15 0.79 22.22 53.09
CA ALA A 15 0.80 20.96 52.35
C ALA A 15 0.01 21.11 51.06
N ILE A 16 0.71 21.25 49.93
CA ILE A 16 0.10 21.21 48.60
C ILE A 16 -0.15 19.76 48.25
N THR A 17 -1.37 19.27 48.41
CA THR A 17 -1.82 17.98 47.94
C THR A 17 -2.00 18.04 46.42
N ALA A 18 -1.00 17.59 45.65
CA ALA A 18 -1.14 17.41 44.22
C ALA A 18 -2.12 16.24 43.98
N MET A 19 -3.37 16.55 43.68
CA MET A 19 -4.30 15.57 43.13
C MET A 19 -3.83 15.17 41.74
N LEU A 20 -3.17 14.01 41.62
CA LEU A 20 -2.99 13.34 40.33
C LEU A 20 -4.40 12.97 39.81
N ALA A 21 -4.92 13.76 38.88
CA ALA A 21 -6.12 13.42 38.16
C ALA A 21 -5.81 12.18 37.32
N ALA A 22 -6.36 11.03 37.72
CA ALA A 22 -6.32 9.84 36.86
C ALA A 22 -7.07 10.18 35.55
N PRO A 23 -6.54 9.78 34.38
CA PRO A 23 -7.22 10.04 33.12
C PRO A 23 -8.61 9.37 33.16
N GLY A 24 -9.64 10.18 32.91
CA GLY A 24 -11.03 9.72 32.94
C GLY A 24 -11.31 8.61 31.92
N PRO A 25 -12.40 7.85 32.07
CA PRO A 25 -12.74 6.71 31.21
C PRO A 25 -12.86 7.05 29.72
N ALA A 26 -13.09 8.31 29.36
CA ALA A 26 -13.14 8.77 27.99
C ALA A 26 -11.75 8.81 27.29
N ALA A 27 -10.69 9.10 28.04
CA ALA A 27 -9.31 9.05 27.53
C ALA A 27 -8.84 7.61 27.34
N ALA A 28 -9.24 6.72 28.26
CA ALA A 28 -8.94 5.29 28.14
C ALA A 28 -9.74 4.59 27.01
N ALA A 29 -10.95 5.10 26.68
CA ALA A 29 -11.73 4.61 25.54
C ALA A 29 -11.18 5.07 24.19
N ARG A 30 -10.60 6.29 24.10
CA ARG A 30 -9.91 6.76 22.88
C ARG A 30 -8.61 6.00 22.60
N ALA A 31 -7.84 5.67 23.63
CA ALA A 31 -6.60 4.87 23.47
C ALA A 31 -6.87 3.44 22.98
N ARG A 32 -8.08 2.91 23.12
CA ARG A 32 -8.46 1.56 22.67
C ARG A 32 -8.84 1.49 21.19
N ASN A 33 -8.99 2.60 20.49
CA ASN A 33 -9.40 2.66 19.08
C ASN A 33 -8.33 3.16 18.12
N GLU A 34 -7.11 3.38 18.57
CA GLU A 34 -5.99 3.57 17.64
C GLU A 34 -5.68 2.22 17.00
N MET A 35 -6.13 2.05 15.76
CA MET A 35 -5.81 0.87 14.96
C MET A 35 -4.29 0.87 14.72
N ILE A 36 -3.62 -0.10 15.32
CA ILE A 36 -2.16 -0.23 15.19
C ILE A 36 -1.86 -0.63 13.74
N VAL A 37 -1.07 0.18 13.05
CA VAL A 37 -0.59 -0.16 11.69
C VAL A 37 0.20 -1.46 11.78
N PRO A 38 -0.18 -2.51 11.04
CA PRO A 38 0.48 -3.80 11.14
C PRO A 38 1.91 -3.74 10.59
N ASP A 39 2.84 -4.39 11.28
CA ASP A 39 4.20 -4.60 10.82
C ASP A 39 4.40 -6.08 10.49
N PHE A 40 4.34 -6.41 9.20
CA PHE A 40 4.46 -7.78 8.72
C PHE A 40 5.87 -8.34 8.89
N THR A 41 6.89 -7.49 8.97
CA THR A 41 8.28 -7.93 9.22
C THR A 41 8.47 -8.41 10.66
N LYS A 42 7.56 -8.01 11.57
CA LYS A 42 7.53 -8.44 12.98
C LYS A 42 6.46 -9.49 13.26
N GLY A 43 5.92 -10.12 12.22
CA GLY A 43 4.98 -11.24 12.37
C GLY A 43 3.52 -10.85 12.48
N ALA A 44 3.15 -9.62 12.15
CA ALA A 44 1.74 -9.27 11.98
C ALA A 44 1.10 -10.17 10.92
N LYS A 45 -0.16 -10.54 11.15
CA LYS A 45 -0.93 -11.37 10.21
C LYS A 45 -1.89 -10.49 9.41
N LEU A 46 -2.17 -10.89 8.19
CA LEU A 46 -3.24 -10.29 7.42
C LEU A 46 -4.57 -10.44 8.18
N PRO A 47 -5.38 -9.36 8.28
CA PRO A 47 -6.69 -9.45 8.90
C PRO A 47 -7.57 -10.47 8.17
N ALA A 48 -8.35 -11.24 8.92
CA ALA A 48 -9.31 -12.17 8.33
C ALA A 48 -10.35 -11.38 7.50
N GLY A 49 -10.62 -11.81 6.27
CA GLY A 49 -11.54 -11.12 5.36
C GLY A 49 -11.00 -9.81 4.80
N ALA A 50 -9.69 -9.66 4.74
CA ALA A 50 -9.01 -8.46 4.26
C ALA A 50 -9.56 -8.02 2.88
N SER A 51 -10.34 -6.93 2.86
CA SER A 51 -10.96 -6.37 1.66
C SER A 51 -10.03 -5.41 0.89
N HIS A 52 -8.89 -5.06 1.47
CA HIS A 52 -7.95 -4.09 0.90
C HIS A 52 -6.79 -4.76 0.17
N ASP A 53 -7.12 -5.71 -0.70
CA ASP A 53 -6.19 -6.41 -1.58
C ASP A 53 -6.17 -5.72 -2.95
N TRP A 54 -5.09 -5.01 -3.23
CA TRP A 54 -4.94 -4.16 -4.41
C TRP A 54 -4.17 -4.87 -5.51
N THR A 55 -4.52 -4.61 -6.76
CA THR A 55 -3.67 -4.98 -7.89
C THR A 55 -2.45 -4.08 -7.94
N LEU A 56 -1.27 -4.66 -8.14
CA LEU A 56 0.00 -3.94 -8.30
C LEU A 56 0.34 -3.72 -9.79
N GLY A 57 -0.67 -3.37 -10.57
CA GLY A 57 -0.56 -3.00 -11.98
C GLY A 57 0.08 -4.09 -12.86
N ALA A 58 0.95 -3.70 -13.76
CA ALA A 58 1.59 -4.57 -14.75
C ALA A 58 2.52 -5.63 -14.15
N THR A 59 2.76 -5.63 -12.84
CA THR A 59 3.55 -6.69 -12.19
C THR A 59 2.86 -8.04 -12.19
N GLY A 60 1.52 -8.07 -12.24
CA GLY A 60 0.71 -9.28 -12.06
C GLY A 60 0.66 -9.78 -10.62
N ALA A 61 1.13 -8.98 -9.67
CA ALA A 61 1.00 -9.25 -8.25
C ALA A 61 -0.21 -8.53 -7.65
N ARG A 62 -0.67 -9.03 -6.51
CA ARG A 62 -1.65 -8.39 -5.63
C ARG A 62 -1.01 -8.22 -4.26
N GLY A 63 -1.39 -7.15 -3.58
CA GLY A 63 -0.88 -6.88 -2.25
C GLY A 63 -1.90 -6.19 -1.35
N TRP A 64 -1.89 -6.59 -0.09
CA TRP A 64 -2.67 -5.93 0.93
C TRP A 64 -1.90 -4.74 1.49
N ILE A 65 -2.60 -3.62 1.66
CA ILE A 65 -2.05 -2.38 2.19
C ILE A 65 -2.96 -1.94 3.35
N TYR A 66 -2.38 -1.57 4.47
CA TYR A 66 -3.14 -1.04 5.60
C TYR A 66 -3.97 0.17 5.18
N CYS A 67 -5.22 0.21 5.64
CA CYS A 67 -6.15 1.27 5.30
C CYS A 67 -7.05 1.56 6.51
N ASP A 68 -7.11 2.82 6.92
CA ASP A 68 -8.12 3.32 7.85
C ASP A 68 -9.05 4.26 7.09
N LYS A 69 -10.35 3.93 7.02
CA LYS A 69 -11.38 4.74 6.34
C LYS A 69 -10.98 5.18 4.93
N MET A 70 -10.41 4.27 4.14
CA MET A 70 -9.89 4.51 2.78
C MET A 70 -8.59 5.33 2.71
N VAL A 71 -7.98 5.68 3.85
CA VAL A 71 -6.69 6.37 3.91
C VAL A 71 -5.56 5.36 4.13
N THR A 72 -4.53 5.43 3.32
CA THR A 72 -3.35 4.53 3.36
C THR A 72 -2.05 5.27 3.62
N THR A 73 -2.13 6.57 3.96
CA THR A 73 -0.96 7.44 4.17
C THR A 73 -0.04 6.96 5.29
N ASP A 74 -0.57 6.20 6.25
CA ASP A 74 0.21 5.66 7.37
C ASP A 74 0.74 4.24 7.11
N ALA A 75 0.31 3.60 6.03
CA ALA A 75 0.88 2.34 5.61
C ALA A 75 2.34 2.53 5.20
N ARG A 76 3.19 1.55 5.53
CA ARG A 76 4.62 1.55 5.18
C ARG A 76 5.05 0.24 4.54
N GLN A 77 4.08 -0.63 4.25
CA GLN A 77 4.30 -1.98 3.78
C GLN A 77 3.21 -2.39 2.82
N ILE A 78 3.57 -3.20 1.83
CA ILE A 78 2.63 -3.92 0.97
C ILE A 78 2.89 -5.41 1.20
N ALA A 79 1.92 -6.11 1.79
CA ALA A 79 2.02 -7.56 1.96
C ALA A 79 1.51 -8.26 0.70
N ILE A 80 2.37 -9.00 0.01
CA ILE A 80 2.00 -9.71 -1.20
C ILE A 80 1.06 -10.87 -0.88
N THR A 81 -0.12 -10.87 -1.48
CA THR A 81 -1.17 -11.85 -1.27
C THR A 81 -1.25 -12.88 -2.39
N LYS A 82 -0.92 -12.47 -3.62
CA LYS A 82 -0.96 -13.33 -4.79
C LYS A 82 0.03 -12.83 -5.85
N VAL A 83 0.59 -13.78 -6.61
CA VAL A 83 1.33 -13.50 -7.84
C VAL A 83 0.75 -14.39 -8.93
N GLU A 84 0.46 -13.82 -10.10
CA GLU A 84 -0.07 -14.55 -11.23
C GLU A 84 1.05 -15.28 -11.96
N LYS A 85 0.82 -16.56 -12.28
CA LYS A 85 1.79 -17.37 -13.00
C LYS A 85 2.07 -16.80 -14.40
N GLY A 86 3.34 -16.70 -14.76
CA GLY A 86 3.77 -16.13 -16.03
C GLY A 86 3.75 -14.61 -16.10
N SER A 87 3.42 -13.92 -14.98
CA SER A 87 3.48 -12.47 -14.90
C SER A 87 4.93 -11.97 -14.67
N PRO A 88 5.19 -10.65 -14.85
CA PRO A 88 6.50 -10.08 -14.57
C PRO A 88 7.03 -10.32 -13.15
N ALA A 89 6.15 -10.46 -12.17
CA ALA A 89 6.52 -10.74 -10.78
C ALA A 89 6.72 -12.23 -10.49
N ASP A 90 6.31 -13.13 -11.40
CA ASP A 90 6.43 -14.59 -11.18
C ASP A 90 7.89 -15.02 -11.06
N GLY A 91 8.19 -15.83 -10.05
CA GLY A 91 9.54 -16.23 -9.70
C GLY A 91 10.38 -15.18 -8.95
N ILE A 92 9.94 -13.90 -8.92
CA ILE A 92 10.61 -12.82 -8.18
C ILE A 92 9.89 -12.57 -6.86
N LEU A 93 8.57 -12.36 -6.90
CA LEU A 93 7.72 -12.19 -5.72
C LEU A 93 6.93 -13.47 -5.44
N ALA A 94 6.52 -13.63 -4.20
CA ALA A 94 5.63 -14.71 -3.76
C ALA A 94 4.65 -14.21 -2.71
N ALA A 95 3.53 -14.90 -2.52
CA ALA A 95 2.63 -14.64 -1.41
C ALA A 95 3.37 -14.77 -0.07
N GLY A 96 3.19 -13.80 0.82
CA GLY A 96 3.92 -13.69 2.08
C GLY A 96 5.16 -12.79 2.04
N ASP A 97 5.59 -12.33 0.86
CA ASP A 97 6.59 -11.26 0.77
C ASP A 97 6.01 -9.94 1.26
N VAL A 98 6.89 -9.07 1.73
CA VAL A 98 6.52 -7.70 2.11
C VAL A 98 7.39 -6.73 1.33
N ILE A 99 6.75 -5.81 0.59
CA ILE A 99 7.44 -4.71 -0.06
C ILE A 99 7.52 -3.55 0.92
N LEU A 100 8.74 -3.11 1.17
CA LEU A 100 9.07 -2.04 2.12
C LEU A 100 9.33 -0.70 1.45
N GLY A 101 9.59 -0.73 0.13
CA GLY A 101 9.92 0.48 -0.61
C GLY A 101 10.16 0.23 -2.10
N VAL A 102 10.46 1.30 -2.82
CA VAL A 102 10.71 1.34 -4.26
C VAL A 102 11.95 2.17 -4.57
N GLY A 103 12.75 1.75 -5.57
CA GLY A 103 13.94 2.49 -6.00
C GLY A 103 14.98 2.69 -4.90
N GLY A 104 15.15 1.74 -3.99
CA GLY A 104 16.08 1.83 -2.86
C GLY A 104 15.62 2.75 -1.73
N GLN A 105 14.39 3.28 -1.79
CA GLN A 105 13.83 4.15 -0.75
C GLN A 105 12.65 3.46 -0.06
N PRO A 106 12.60 3.45 1.29
CA PRO A 106 11.46 2.94 2.02
C PRO A 106 10.23 3.82 1.80
N PHE A 107 9.04 3.24 1.89
CA PHE A 107 7.80 4.01 1.82
C PHE A 107 7.75 5.04 2.95
N SER A 108 7.59 6.29 2.57
CA SER A 108 7.52 7.45 3.48
C SER A 108 6.11 8.03 3.58
N TYR A 109 5.27 7.73 2.60
CA TYR A 109 3.90 8.21 2.47
C TYR A 109 2.96 7.06 2.05
N ASP A 110 1.94 7.31 1.27
CA ASP A 110 0.98 6.33 0.73
C ASP A 110 1.68 5.36 -0.24
N PRO A 111 1.83 4.07 0.11
CA PRO A 111 2.51 3.10 -0.74
C PRO A 111 1.86 2.92 -2.12
N ARG A 112 0.53 3.15 -2.24
CA ARG A 112 -0.15 3.09 -3.55
C ARG A 112 0.35 4.17 -4.48
N THR A 113 0.54 5.38 -3.95
CA THR A 113 1.04 6.52 -4.71
C THR A 113 2.51 6.36 -5.05
N GLU A 114 3.34 5.97 -4.09
CA GLU A 114 4.78 5.79 -4.30
C GLU A 114 5.05 4.63 -5.26
N PHE A 115 4.39 3.49 -5.05
CA PHE A 115 4.49 2.34 -5.95
C PHE A 115 3.97 2.66 -7.35
N GLY A 116 2.82 3.33 -7.48
CA GLY A 116 2.26 3.74 -8.76
C GLY A 116 3.17 4.67 -9.55
N LYS A 117 3.84 5.62 -8.89
CA LYS A 117 4.83 6.50 -9.52
C LYS A 117 6.05 5.70 -10.00
N ALA A 118 6.57 4.79 -9.18
CA ALA A 118 7.69 3.93 -9.54
C ALA A 118 7.34 3.00 -10.71
N LEU A 119 6.13 2.43 -10.72
CA LEU A 119 5.61 1.62 -11.81
C LEU A 119 5.57 2.43 -13.12
N THR A 120 4.98 3.62 -13.09
CA THR A 120 4.87 4.50 -14.25
C THR A 120 6.25 4.91 -14.79
N ALA A 121 7.19 5.21 -13.89
CA ALA A 121 8.57 5.52 -14.27
C ALA A 121 9.27 4.30 -14.89
N ALA A 122 9.10 3.11 -14.33
CA ALA A 122 9.68 1.88 -14.87
C ALA A 122 9.14 1.53 -16.26
N GLU A 123 7.85 1.76 -16.52
CA GLU A 123 7.21 1.52 -17.82
C GLU A 123 7.63 2.52 -18.91
N SER A 124 8.26 3.63 -18.54
CA SER A 124 8.77 4.61 -19.50
C SER A 124 9.97 4.07 -20.28
N GLU A 125 10.28 4.67 -21.41
CA GLU A 125 11.48 4.32 -22.20
C GLU A 125 12.76 4.56 -21.39
N ALA A 126 12.83 5.66 -20.64
CA ALA A 126 13.95 5.95 -19.75
C ALA A 126 14.12 4.93 -18.61
N GLY A 127 13.00 4.43 -18.07
CA GLY A 127 12.99 3.42 -17.01
C GLY A 127 13.35 2.01 -17.51
N GLY A 128 13.23 1.75 -18.83
CA GLY A 128 13.63 0.51 -19.47
C GLY A 128 12.96 -0.74 -18.88
N GLY A 129 11.78 -0.60 -18.30
CA GLY A 129 11.03 -1.68 -17.70
C GLY A 129 11.56 -2.14 -16.33
N LYS A 130 12.47 -1.43 -15.69
CA LYS A 130 13.09 -1.85 -14.43
C LYS A 130 12.37 -1.28 -13.23
N LEU A 131 11.59 -2.11 -12.53
CA LEU A 131 10.96 -1.76 -11.26
C LEU A 131 11.78 -2.35 -10.12
N ALA A 132 12.59 -1.53 -9.45
CA ALA A 132 13.37 -1.92 -8.27
C ALA A 132 12.49 -1.86 -7.02
N LEU A 133 12.46 -2.94 -6.25
CA LEU A 133 11.64 -3.10 -5.04
C LEU A 133 12.53 -3.54 -3.88
N THR A 134 12.34 -2.94 -2.72
CA THR A 134 12.89 -3.44 -1.46
C THR A 134 11.94 -4.50 -0.91
N ARG A 135 12.31 -5.78 -1.04
CA ARG A 135 11.51 -6.93 -0.60
C ARG A 135 12.04 -7.50 0.70
N TRP A 136 11.14 -7.74 1.65
CA TRP A 136 11.41 -8.58 2.82
C TRP A 136 10.78 -9.96 2.63
N ARG A 137 11.55 -11.02 2.90
CA ARG A 137 11.11 -12.42 2.89
C ARG A 137 11.82 -13.20 3.98
N ALA A 138 11.06 -13.84 4.88
CA ALA A 138 11.58 -14.74 5.91
C ALA A 138 12.78 -14.15 6.71
N GLY A 139 12.68 -12.90 7.15
CA GLY A 139 13.70 -12.22 7.95
C GLY A 139 14.81 -11.54 7.17
N LYS A 140 14.83 -11.65 5.83
CA LYS A 140 15.83 -11.01 4.97
C LYS A 140 15.21 -9.89 4.14
N THR A 141 15.89 -8.75 4.10
CA THR A 141 15.55 -7.65 3.21
C THR A 141 16.56 -7.60 2.07
N GLU A 142 16.07 -7.50 0.84
CA GLU A 142 16.91 -7.45 -0.36
C GLU A 142 16.25 -6.58 -1.44
N GLU A 143 17.07 -6.03 -2.32
CA GLU A 143 16.61 -5.36 -3.53
C GLU A 143 16.35 -6.39 -4.61
N VAL A 144 15.16 -6.35 -5.22
CA VAL A 144 14.78 -7.17 -6.35
C VAL A 144 14.30 -6.29 -7.50
N VAL A 145 14.48 -6.75 -8.73
CA VAL A 145 14.02 -6.01 -9.91
C VAL A 145 12.97 -6.83 -10.64
N VAL A 146 11.76 -6.27 -10.73
CA VAL A 146 10.70 -6.80 -11.58
C VAL A 146 10.81 -6.15 -12.96
N LYS A 147 10.92 -6.97 -14.00
CA LYS A 147 11.03 -6.48 -15.37
C LYS A 147 9.66 -6.34 -16.01
N LEU A 148 9.26 -5.10 -16.27
CA LEU A 148 7.99 -4.74 -16.86
C LEU A 148 8.11 -4.53 -18.38
N PRO A 149 7.00 -4.64 -19.14
CA PRO A 149 6.97 -4.18 -20.51
C PRO A 149 7.16 -2.65 -20.57
N VAL A 150 7.92 -2.16 -21.53
CA VAL A 150 8.08 -0.73 -21.77
C VAL A 150 6.89 -0.26 -22.61
N LEU A 151 5.99 0.47 -21.98
CA LEU A 151 4.78 1.01 -22.60
C LEU A 151 4.93 2.48 -23.03
N GLY A 152 5.96 3.16 -22.56
CA GLY A 152 6.17 4.59 -22.75
C GLY A 152 5.48 5.44 -21.67
N SER A 153 5.49 6.75 -21.87
CA SER A 153 4.85 7.71 -20.97
C SER A 153 3.49 8.14 -21.50
N TYR A 154 2.60 8.55 -20.62
CA TYR A 154 1.34 9.16 -21.02
C TYR A 154 1.60 10.53 -21.63
N SER A 155 0.89 10.87 -22.72
CA SER A 155 0.86 12.23 -23.26
C SER A 155 0.03 13.14 -22.38
N PRO A 156 0.19 14.48 -22.48
CA PRO A 156 -0.67 15.44 -21.79
C PRO A 156 -2.15 15.32 -22.16
N THR A 157 -2.45 14.75 -23.31
CA THR A 157 -3.82 14.57 -23.85
C THR A 157 -4.41 13.19 -23.53
N ALA A 158 -3.70 12.35 -22.77
CA ALA A 158 -4.18 11.01 -22.43
C ALA A 158 -5.63 11.04 -21.89
N PRO A 159 -6.48 10.09 -22.30
CA PRO A 159 -6.19 8.90 -23.11
C PRO A 159 -6.13 9.15 -24.63
N TYR A 160 -6.48 10.36 -25.09
CA TYR A 160 -6.52 10.73 -26.51
C TYR A 160 -5.13 11.09 -27.02
N ASP A 161 -4.84 10.80 -28.29
CA ASP A 161 -3.54 11.05 -28.94
C ASP A 161 -2.33 10.61 -28.09
N CYS A 162 -2.50 9.48 -27.40
CA CYS A 162 -1.52 8.97 -26.46
C CYS A 162 -1.02 7.59 -26.91
N PRO A 163 0.24 7.46 -27.35
CA PRO A 163 0.80 6.17 -27.78
C PRO A 163 0.74 5.08 -26.69
N LYS A 164 0.94 5.45 -25.42
CA LYS A 164 0.82 4.51 -24.29
C LYS A 164 -0.61 4.01 -24.15
N SER A 165 -1.60 4.90 -24.19
CA SER A 165 -3.01 4.52 -24.11
C SER A 165 -3.41 3.58 -25.25
N LYS A 166 -2.95 3.87 -26.48
CA LYS A 166 -3.17 3.02 -27.65
C LYS A 166 -2.57 1.62 -27.44
N ARG A 167 -1.31 1.51 -27.00
CA ARG A 167 -0.66 0.22 -26.73
C ARG A 167 -1.40 -0.59 -25.67
N ILE A 168 -1.86 0.06 -24.58
CA ILE A 168 -2.64 -0.60 -23.52
C ILE A 168 -3.96 -1.12 -24.09
N LEU A 169 -4.66 -0.32 -24.88
CA LEU A 169 -5.91 -0.73 -25.53
C LEU A 169 -5.69 -1.93 -26.44
N GLU A 170 -4.73 -1.88 -27.35
CA GLU A 170 -4.41 -2.96 -28.28
C GLU A 170 -4.07 -4.27 -27.55
N GLN A 171 -3.25 -4.20 -26.49
CA GLN A 171 -2.91 -5.38 -25.69
C GLN A 171 -4.11 -5.90 -24.90
N GLY A 172 -4.92 -5.01 -24.33
CA GLY A 172 -6.14 -5.36 -23.62
C GLY A 172 -7.15 -6.06 -24.52
N CYS A 173 -7.37 -5.54 -25.74
CA CYS A 173 -8.25 -6.13 -26.72
C CYS A 173 -7.77 -7.52 -27.18
N LYS A 174 -6.45 -7.66 -27.41
CA LYS A 174 -5.87 -8.96 -27.74
C LYS A 174 -6.06 -9.98 -26.63
N ALA A 175 -5.75 -9.61 -25.39
CA ALA A 175 -5.95 -10.50 -24.23
C ALA A 175 -7.43 -10.86 -24.02
N LEU A 176 -8.33 -9.90 -24.22
CA LEU A 176 -9.77 -10.13 -24.13
C LEU A 176 -10.26 -11.07 -25.24
N ALA A 177 -9.82 -10.89 -26.47
CA ALA A 177 -10.15 -11.76 -27.59
C ALA A 177 -9.68 -13.21 -27.35
N GLU A 178 -8.45 -13.38 -26.85
CA GLU A 178 -7.93 -14.70 -26.49
C GLU A 178 -8.73 -15.36 -25.35
N LYS A 179 -9.14 -14.57 -24.36
CA LYS A 179 -9.99 -15.04 -23.26
C LYS A 179 -11.35 -15.49 -23.77
N VAL A 180 -11.99 -14.68 -24.62
CA VAL A 180 -13.30 -15.00 -25.22
C VAL A 180 -13.21 -16.26 -26.09
N ALA A 181 -12.15 -16.40 -26.88
CA ALA A 181 -11.94 -17.59 -27.72
C ALA A 181 -11.78 -18.89 -26.90
N LYS A 182 -11.24 -18.79 -25.70
CA LYS A 182 -11.06 -19.92 -24.77
C LYS A 182 -12.25 -20.14 -23.84
N SER A 183 -13.20 -19.18 -23.78
CA SER A 183 -14.35 -19.28 -22.88
C SER A 183 -15.30 -20.38 -23.31
N SER A 184 -15.80 -21.15 -22.33
CA SER A 184 -16.82 -22.16 -22.57
C SER A 184 -18.21 -21.52 -22.75
N HIS A 185 -19.16 -22.24 -23.40
CA HIS A 185 -20.55 -21.80 -23.52
C HIS A 185 -21.28 -21.59 -22.17
N ARG A 186 -20.63 -21.91 -21.05
CA ARG A 186 -21.15 -21.73 -19.68
C ARG A 186 -20.84 -20.36 -19.07
N GLU A 187 -20.11 -19.48 -19.77
CA GLU A 187 -19.87 -18.13 -19.28
C GLU A 187 -21.20 -17.33 -19.27
N ASP A 188 -21.37 -16.52 -18.22
CA ASP A 188 -22.56 -15.67 -18.04
C ASP A 188 -22.84 -14.86 -19.30
N PRO A 189 -24.06 -14.92 -19.87
CA PRO A 189 -24.41 -14.16 -21.06
C PRO A 189 -24.16 -12.66 -20.97
N ILE A 190 -24.29 -12.08 -19.77
CA ILE A 190 -24.03 -10.67 -19.50
C ILE A 190 -22.54 -10.37 -19.73
N VAL A 191 -21.66 -11.19 -19.15
CA VAL A 191 -20.19 -11.04 -19.32
C VAL A 191 -19.81 -11.19 -20.78
N ARG A 192 -20.38 -12.15 -21.51
CA ARG A 192 -20.14 -12.33 -22.95
C ARG A 192 -20.56 -11.10 -23.76
N SER A 193 -21.73 -10.53 -23.44
CA SER A 193 -22.22 -9.34 -24.13
C SER A 193 -21.31 -8.13 -23.92
N PHE A 194 -20.86 -7.88 -22.69
CA PHE A 194 -19.90 -6.81 -22.39
C PHE A 194 -18.55 -7.03 -23.06
N ASN A 195 -18.04 -8.26 -23.08
CA ASN A 195 -16.80 -8.59 -23.77
C ASN A 195 -16.90 -8.32 -25.26
N ALA A 196 -18.03 -8.71 -25.90
CA ALA A 196 -18.29 -8.44 -27.31
C ALA A 196 -18.38 -6.92 -27.59
N LEU A 197 -19.12 -6.18 -26.78
CA LEU A 197 -19.21 -4.72 -26.90
C LEU A 197 -17.84 -4.04 -26.77
N ALA A 198 -17.03 -4.45 -25.82
CA ALA A 198 -15.69 -3.91 -25.64
C ALA A 198 -14.79 -4.14 -26.85
N LEU A 199 -14.88 -5.32 -27.49
CA LEU A 199 -14.13 -5.64 -28.71
C LEU A 199 -14.63 -4.91 -29.96
N LEU A 200 -15.93 -4.61 -30.03
CA LEU A 200 -16.50 -3.86 -31.14
C LEU A 200 -16.23 -2.35 -31.05
N ALA A 201 -15.99 -1.84 -29.86
CA ALA A 201 -15.73 -0.42 -29.59
C ALA A 201 -14.24 -0.05 -29.69
N SER A 202 -13.34 -1.01 -29.86
CA SER A 202 -11.88 -0.83 -29.94
C SER A 202 -11.40 -0.80 -31.39
#